data_b2baf2b8fdb51233ecb9373a693bfe5f
#
_entry.id   b2baf2b8fdb51233ecb9373a693bfe5f
#
_cell.length_a   1.000
_cell.length_b   1.000
_cell.length_c   1.000
_cell.angle_alpha   90.00
_cell.angle_beta   90.00
_cell.angle_gamma   90.00
#
_symmetry.space_group_name_H-M   'P 1'
#
loop_
_entity.id
_entity.type
_entity.pdbx_description
1 polymer ?
#
loop_
_entity_poly.entity_id
_entity_poly.type
_entity_poly.pdbx_seq_one_letter_code
_entity_poly.pdbx_strand_id
1 'polypeptide(L)'
;MAKGDIQTAPGTGLVGKLTPDQKVLLKQMWAEILHIADGNTGALETVPTAAAPAAGADKAKKGGWFGGKSADTTAVVVPATKVNVAEIGIDVKQLRTALWNNILGDHPDSLLLRFLRARKWNVTNGLTMILKAFKWRLEDDIEEVKSKSEDELDAKYRGFRLQMEMGKSFVHGTDKLGRPVVYINVRMHKPSEQDPKALEKFTIYVMETGRLMIQPPVETACLIFDMTGFSLANMDYNFVKFLVQCFEAYYPESLGVLVIHKAPFVFWGVWKIIEGWLDPVVASKIKFTRNDKELTEVIDANHLPNKYEGGKDKYTYKYTPVVSGENDRFKDVETKNRLLDEWKGILWKFEAVTKEWIQAGGKNASGRSEEEIEAERLSLAKELRVAYFKLDPYIRARNLYHRGEQPVLQADGTSIWTYNN
;
A
#
# COMPACT_ATOMS: atom_id res chain seq x y z
N MET A 1 20.83 9.91 26.46
CA MET A 1 21.31 9.98 25.05
C MET A 1 20.09 9.95 24.17
N ALA A 2 19.85 10.98 23.37
CA ALA A 2 18.78 11.04 22.42
C ALA A 2 18.99 9.86 21.43
N LYS A 3 17.99 8.97 21.32
CA LYS A 3 17.96 7.95 20.25
C LYS A 3 17.92 8.73 18.93
N GLY A 4 19.02 8.68 18.15
CA GLY A 4 19.03 9.21 16.81
C GLY A 4 17.89 8.59 16.02
N ASP A 5 17.13 9.42 15.28
CA ASP A 5 16.08 8.96 14.38
C ASP A 5 16.66 7.89 13.44
N ILE A 6 16.09 6.69 13.47
CA ILE A 6 16.45 5.64 12.49
C ILE A 6 15.97 6.14 11.14
N GLN A 7 16.88 6.71 10.35
CA GLN A 7 16.57 7.13 8.98
C GLN A 7 16.55 5.89 8.07
N THR A 8 15.59 5.85 7.14
CA THR A 8 15.58 4.82 6.12
C THR A 8 16.76 5.06 5.19
N ALA A 9 17.84 4.29 5.36
CA ALA A 9 18.94 4.33 4.41
C ALA A 9 18.45 3.93 3.02
N PRO A 10 18.99 4.52 1.94
CA PRO A 10 18.60 4.18 0.58
C PRO A 10 18.63 2.65 0.35
N GLY A 11 17.53 2.10 -0.15
CA GLY A 11 17.44 0.67 -0.47
C GLY A 11 17.10 -0.24 0.72
N THR A 12 16.88 0.28 1.94
CA THR A 12 16.44 -0.49 3.11
C THR A 12 14.98 -0.22 3.47
N GLY A 13 14.46 -0.93 4.47
CA GLY A 13 13.10 -0.71 4.97
C GLY A 13 12.00 -1.39 4.15
N LEU A 14 12.36 -2.25 3.20
CA LEU A 14 11.46 -3.07 2.40
C LEU A 14 11.59 -4.54 2.83
N VAL A 15 10.60 -5.36 2.48
CA VAL A 15 10.65 -6.80 2.71
C VAL A 15 11.94 -7.39 2.14
N GLY A 16 12.66 -8.19 2.93
CA GLY A 16 13.95 -8.78 2.56
C GLY A 16 15.14 -7.80 2.57
N LYS A 17 14.92 -6.52 2.93
CA LYS A 17 15.98 -5.48 2.97
C LYS A 17 15.90 -4.64 4.26
N LEU A 18 15.69 -5.30 5.39
CA LEU A 18 15.64 -4.65 6.70
C LEU A 18 17.01 -4.65 7.37
N THR A 19 17.35 -3.55 8.03
CA THR A 19 18.45 -3.56 9.00
C THR A 19 18.03 -4.32 10.26
N PRO A 20 18.97 -4.78 11.10
CA PRO A 20 18.62 -5.43 12.38
C PRO A 20 17.67 -4.59 13.24
N ASP A 21 17.91 -3.26 13.37
CA ASP A 21 17.04 -2.37 14.13
C ASP A 21 15.64 -2.26 13.52
N GLN A 22 15.53 -2.17 12.18
CA GLN A 22 14.26 -2.13 11.48
C GLN A 22 13.47 -3.43 11.68
N LYS A 23 14.16 -4.57 11.71
CA LYS A 23 13.54 -5.88 11.98
C LYS A 23 12.96 -5.93 13.40
N VAL A 24 13.67 -5.43 14.40
CA VAL A 24 13.19 -5.33 15.78
C VAL A 24 11.91 -4.48 15.86
N LEU A 25 11.89 -3.33 15.19
CA LEU A 25 10.71 -2.45 15.20
C LEU A 25 9.52 -3.05 14.45
N LEU A 26 9.76 -3.81 13.39
CA LEU A 26 8.69 -4.56 12.70
C LEU A 26 8.12 -5.67 13.59
N LYS A 27 8.97 -6.43 14.30
CA LYS A 27 8.54 -7.43 15.30
C LYS A 27 7.67 -6.78 16.38
N GLN A 28 8.10 -5.63 16.90
CA GLN A 28 7.32 -4.87 17.88
C GLN A 28 5.95 -4.46 17.31
N MET A 29 5.91 -3.93 16.10
CA MET A 29 4.64 -3.51 15.49
C MET A 29 3.69 -4.69 15.26
N TRP A 30 4.21 -5.86 14.85
CA TRP A 30 3.42 -7.09 14.75
C TRP A 30 2.88 -7.54 16.12
N ALA A 31 3.72 -7.55 17.15
CA ALA A 31 3.32 -7.94 18.50
C ALA A 31 2.16 -7.07 19.01
N GLU A 32 2.27 -5.75 18.86
CA GLU A 32 1.24 -4.80 19.29
C GLU A 32 -0.07 -4.97 18.51
N ILE A 33 -0.01 -5.08 17.18
CA ILE A 33 -1.23 -5.18 16.37
C ILE A 33 -1.95 -6.51 16.60
N LEU A 34 -1.21 -7.62 16.77
CA LEU A 34 -1.80 -8.92 17.09
C LEU A 34 -2.38 -8.94 18.50
N HIS A 35 -1.71 -8.31 19.48
CA HIS A 35 -2.22 -8.16 20.85
C HIS A 35 -3.56 -7.45 20.88
N ILE A 36 -3.68 -6.32 20.18
CA ILE A 36 -4.94 -5.58 20.06
C ILE A 36 -5.99 -6.41 19.30
N ALA A 37 -5.61 -7.09 18.21
CA ALA A 37 -6.50 -7.93 17.43
C ALA A 37 -6.99 -9.20 18.19
N ASP A 38 -6.26 -9.62 19.23
CA ASP A 38 -6.69 -10.66 20.17
C ASP A 38 -7.65 -10.13 21.25
N GLY A 39 -8.06 -8.86 21.17
CA GLY A 39 -9.04 -8.22 22.05
C GLY A 39 -8.45 -7.47 23.25
N ASN A 40 -7.12 -7.35 23.32
CA ASN A 40 -6.45 -6.67 24.43
C ASN A 40 -6.27 -5.17 24.10
N THR A 41 -6.79 -4.30 24.95
CA THR A 41 -6.68 -2.84 24.76
C THR A 41 -5.64 -2.20 25.68
N GLY A 42 -5.05 -2.98 26.60
CA GLY A 42 -3.93 -2.56 27.45
C GLY A 42 -2.61 -2.57 26.70
N ALA A 43 -1.64 -1.79 27.18
CA ALA A 43 -0.29 -1.83 26.62
C ALA A 43 0.35 -3.22 26.84
N LEU A 44 1.08 -3.71 25.84
CA LEU A 44 1.98 -4.84 26.01
C LEU A 44 3.07 -4.45 27.03
N GLU A 45 3.21 -5.21 28.12
CA GLU A 45 4.21 -4.85 29.16
C GLU A 45 5.64 -4.96 28.62
N THR A 46 5.91 -5.94 27.75
CA THR A 46 7.22 -6.12 27.09
C THR A 46 7.09 -6.93 25.80
N VAL A 47 7.86 -6.58 24.78
CA VAL A 47 8.06 -7.42 23.58
C VAL A 47 9.43 -8.05 23.68
N PRO A 48 9.54 -9.40 23.84
CA PRO A 48 10.83 -10.08 23.82
C PRO A 48 11.42 -9.96 22.41
N THR A 49 12.55 -9.33 22.26
CA THR A 49 13.29 -9.27 21.00
C THR A 49 14.76 -9.56 21.27
N ALA A 50 15.44 -10.27 20.34
CA ALA A 50 16.86 -10.51 20.46
C ALA A 50 17.66 -9.22 20.34
N ALA A 51 18.78 -9.17 21.07
CA ALA A 51 19.76 -8.11 20.93
C ALA A 51 20.36 -8.12 19.51
N ALA A 52 20.35 -6.97 18.86
CA ALA A 52 21.21 -6.76 17.70
C ALA A 52 22.68 -6.89 18.16
N PRO A 53 23.57 -7.56 17.37
CA PRO A 53 24.98 -7.60 17.72
C PRO A 53 25.51 -6.15 17.76
N ALA A 54 26.16 -5.79 18.87
CA ALA A 54 26.74 -4.47 19.07
C ALA A 54 27.71 -4.17 17.90
N ALA A 55 27.46 -3.11 17.16
CA ALA A 55 28.35 -2.61 16.12
C ALA A 55 29.73 -2.33 16.73
N GLY A 56 30.78 -2.94 16.15
CA GLY A 56 32.10 -2.99 16.67
C GLY A 56 32.71 -1.65 17.11
N ALA A 57 33.13 -1.61 18.32
CA ALA A 57 34.09 -0.64 18.81
C ALA A 57 35.50 -1.23 18.64
N ASP A 58 36.13 -0.86 17.51
CA ASP A 58 37.56 -1.08 17.30
C ASP A 58 38.34 -0.21 18.28
N LYS A 59 38.94 -0.85 19.32
CA LYS A 59 40.16 -0.34 19.98
C LYS A 59 40.89 -1.48 20.68
N ALA A 60 42.03 -1.77 20.12
CA ALA A 60 43.00 -2.67 20.68
C ALA A 60 43.46 -2.33 22.10
N LYS A 61 43.59 -3.32 22.99
CA LYS A 61 44.84 -3.61 23.76
C LYS A 61 44.75 -4.88 24.63
N LYS A 62 45.65 -5.77 24.33
CA LYS A 62 46.42 -6.73 25.16
C LYS A 62 45.86 -7.27 26.49
N GLY A 63 45.76 -8.60 26.54
CA GLY A 63 46.36 -9.39 27.61
C GLY A 63 45.41 -9.80 28.74
N GLY A 64 45.14 -11.11 28.86
CA GLY A 64 44.56 -11.69 30.08
C GLY A 64 43.83 -13.02 29.83
N TRP A 65 44.44 -14.09 30.27
CA TRP A 65 44.07 -15.47 30.15
C TRP A 65 43.01 -15.87 31.19
N PHE A 66 42.18 -16.85 30.89
CA PHE A 66 41.15 -17.57 31.67
C PHE A 66 39.80 -16.91 31.95
N GLY A 67 38.75 -17.65 31.58
CA GLY A 67 37.40 -17.59 32.12
C GLY A 67 36.32 -17.60 31.03
N GLY A 68 35.89 -18.80 30.58
CA GLY A 68 34.68 -18.94 29.80
C GLY A 68 33.47 -18.44 30.59
N LYS A 69 32.93 -17.29 30.16
CA LYS A 69 31.57 -16.87 30.49
C LYS A 69 30.73 -17.03 29.25
N SER A 70 29.71 -17.88 29.36
CA SER A 70 28.58 -17.92 28.38
C SER A 70 28.13 -16.49 28.12
N ALA A 71 28.09 -16.11 26.85
CA ALA A 71 27.46 -14.85 26.43
C ALA A 71 26.00 -14.91 26.86
N ASP A 72 25.68 -14.21 27.92
CA ASP A 72 24.29 -13.94 28.33
C ASP A 72 23.69 -13.03 27.28
N THR A 73 22.95 -13.64 26.36
CA THR A 73 22.19 -12.90 25.33
C THR A 73 21.01 -12.24 26.05
N THR A 74 21.26 -11.08 26.63
CA THR A 74 20.19 -10.23 27.18
C THR A 74 19.24 -9.83 26.07
N ALA A 75 18.05 -10.40 26.12
CA ALA A 75 16.96 -9.98 25.24
C ALA A 75 16.76 -8.45 25.35
N VAL A 76 16.75 -7.75 24.22
CA VAL A 76 16.45 -6.32 24.21
C VAL A 76 14.95 -6.18 24.49
N VAL A 77 14.64 -5.69 25.68
CA VAL A 77 13.27 -5.33 26.04
C VAL A 77 12.93 -4.00 25.36
N VAL A 78 12.07 -4.05 24.34
CA VAL A 78 11.55 -2.82 23.71
C VAL A 78 10.38 -2.33 24.55
N PRO A 79 10.38 -1.04 24.99
CA PRO A 79 9.29 -0.51 25.81
C PRO A 79 7.95 -0.62 25.07
N ALA A 80 6.90 -0.97 25.81
CA ALA A 80 5.54 -1.00 25.30
C ALA A 80 5.13 0.32 24.63
N THR A 81 4.31 0.24 23.58
CA THR A 81 3.75 1.42 22.97
C THR A 81 2.61 1.97 23.84
N LYS A 82 2.49 3.29 23.90
CA LYS A 82 1.40 3.96 24.62
C LYS A 82 0.30 4.37 23.62
N VAL A 83 -0.30 3.41 22.92
CA VAL A 83 -1.39 3.71 22.00
C VAL A 83 -2.72 3.59 22.75
N ASN A 84 -3.49 4.67 22.74
CA ASN A 84 -4.84 4.68 23.31
C ASN A 84 -5.85 4.23 22.26
N VAL A 85 -6.15 2.93 22.23
CA VAL A 85 -7.08 2.32 21.26
C VAL A 85 -8.50 2.86 21.44
N ALA A 86 -8.91 3.13 22.70
CA ALA A 86 -10.24 3.68 23.00
C ALA A 86 -10.39 5.11 22.43
N GLU A 87 -9.36 5.94 22.50
CA GLU A 87 -9.37 7.28 21.91
C GLU A 87 -9.44 7.25 20.37
N ILE A 88 -8.80 6.28 19.74
CA ILE A 88 -8.89 6.08 18.29
C ILE A 88 -10.33 5.68 17.90
N GLY A 89 -11.02 4.93 18.77
CA GLY A 89 -12.40 4.54 18.58
C GLY A 89 -12.60 3.51 17.47
N ILE A 90 -11.63 2.64 17.24
CA ILE A 90 -11.77 1.49 16.33
C ILE A 90 -12.44 0.34 17.06
N ASP A 91 -13.37 -0.35 16.40
CA ASP A 91 -13.92 -1.61 16.93
C ASP A 91 -12.84 -2.71 16.85
N VAL A 92 -12.31 -3.08 18.02
CA VAL A 92 -11.26 -4.08 18.16
C VAL A 92 -11.67 -5.44 17.59
N LYS A 93 -12.97 -5.79 17.64
CA LYS A 93 -13.48 -7.04 17.05
C LYS A 93 -13.32 -7.08 15.51
N GLN A 94 -13.31 -5.92 14.87
CA GLN A 94 -13.14 -5.80 13.42
C GLN A 94 -11.69 -5.60 13.01
N LEU A 95 -10.77 -5.34 13.95
CA LEU A 95 -9.38 -4.99 13.65
C LEU A 95 -8.68 -6.07 12.82
N ARG A 96 -8.79 -7.35 13.20
CA ARG A 96 -8.16 -8.44 12.45
C ARG A 96 -8.69 -8.53 11.02
N THR A 97 -10.00 -8.38 10.86
CA THR A 97 -10.63 -8.34 9.53
C THR A 97 -10.14 -7.14 8.72
N ALA A 98 -10.07 -5.95 9.32
CA ALA A 98 -9.56 -4.75 8.67
C ALA A 98 -8.09 -4.88 8.25
N LEU A 99 -7.25 -5.48 9.10
CA LEU A 99 -5.85 -5.77 8.80
C LEU A 99 -5.75 -6.64 7.53
N TRP A 100 -6.39 -7.80 7.54
CA TRP A 100 -6.25 -8.77 6.47
C TRP A 100 -6.97 -8.35 5.19
N ASN A 101 -8.08 -7.66 5.26
CA ASN A 101 -8.75 -7.08 4.10
C ASN A 101 -7.93 -5.95 3.46
N ASN A 102 -7.04 -5.30 4.21
CA ASN A 102 -6.16 -4.27 3.67
C ASN A 102 -4.88 -4.85 3.06
N ILE A 103 -4.45 -6.05 3.43
CA ILE A 103 -3.23 -6.67 2.85
C ILE A 103 -3.46 -7.06 1.39
N LEU A 104 -4.64 -7.58 1.04
CA LEU A 104 -4.93 -8.09 -0.30
C LEU A 104 -3.92 -9.18 -0.73
N GLY A 105 -3.30 -8.98 -1.90
CA GLY A 105 -2.22 -9.83 -2.41
C GLY A 105 -0.80 -9.35 -2.06
N ASP A 106 -0.65 -8.34 -1.20
CA ASP A 106 0.66 -7.85 -0.76
C ASP A 106 1.33 -8.82 0.23
N HIS A 107 2.64 -8.70 0.40
CA HIS A 107 3.31 -9.33 1.53
C HIS A 107 2.81 -8.66 2.84
N PRO A 108 2.39 -9.43 3.87
CA PRO A 108 1.82 -8.82 5.07
C PRO A 108 2.72 -7.79 5.75
N ASP A 109 4.04 -8.03 5.76
CA ASP A 109 5.00 -7.07 6.31
C ASP A 109 5.04 -5.74 5.54
N SER A 110 4.80 -5.75 4.21
CA SER A 110 4.82 -4.52 3.40
C SER A 110 3.84 -3.49 3.91
N LEU A 111 2.65 -3.93 4.37
CA LEU A 111 1.66 -3.02 4.95
C LEU A 111 2.22 -2.31 6.19
N LEU A 112 2.73 -3.05 7.16
CA LEU A 112 3.24 -2.48 8.41
C LEU A 112 4.47 -1.60 8.16
N LEU A 113 5.36 -2.04 7.27
CA LEU A 113 6.57 -1.31 6.89
C LEU A 113 6.25 0.04 6.28
N ARG A 114 5.18 0.17 5.47
CA ARG A 114 4.72 1.47 4.94
C ARG A 114 4.42 2.46 6.08
N PHE A 115 3.69 2.04 7.11
CA PHE A 115 3.35 2.89 8.26
C PHE A 115 4.56 3.19 9.15
N LEU A 116 5.48 2.24 9.33
CA LEU A 116 6.74 2.46 10.03
C LEU A 116 7.61 3.49 9.32
N ARG A 117 7.80 3.37 8.00
CA ARG A 117 8.54 4.35 7.20
C ARG A 117 7.90 5.74 7.26
N ALA A 118 6.57 5.82 7.07
CA ALA A 118 5.81 7.07 7.12
C ALA A 118 5.90 7.79 8.48
N ARG A 119 6.24 7.07 9.55
CA ARG A 119 6.43 7.63 10.89
C ARG A 119 7.86 7.48 11.39
N LYS A 120 8.84 7.46 10.47
CA LYS A 120 10.30 7.46 10.76
C LYS A 120 10.67 6.38 11.77
N TRP A 121 10.10 5.19 11.61
CA TRP A 121 10.31 4.01 12.46
C TRP A 121 9.87 4.18 13.93
N ASN A 122 9.04 5.16 14.23
CA ASN A 122 8.38 5.28 15.53
C ASN A 122 7.15 4.35 15.57
N VAL A 123 7.25 3.23 16.31
CA VAL A 123 6.21 2.20 16.35
C VAL A 123 4.89 2.74 16.91
N THR A 124 4.93 3.56 17.99
CA THR A 124 3.70 4.16 18.57
C THR A 124 2.97 5.01 17.55
N ASN A 125 3.70 5.89 16.84
CA ASN A 125 3.11 6.75 15.81
C ASN A 125 2.64 5.94 14.59
N GLY A 126 3.42 4.92 14.18
CA GLY A 126 3.05 4.00 13.09
C GLY A 126 1.78 3.22 13.43
N LEU A 127 1.70 2.67 14.63
CA LEU A 127 0.54 1.93 15.11
C LEU A 127 -0.71 2.83 15.22
N THR A 128 -0.55 4.03 15.79
CA THR A 128 -1.66 5.01 15.85
C THR A 128 -2.18 5.34 14.45
N MET A 129 -1.28 5.53 13.49
CA MET A 129 -1.65 5.87 12.12
C MET A 129 -2.37 4.72 11.41
N ILE A 130 -1.88 3.47 11.52
CA ILE A 130 -2.52 2.33 10.86
C ILE A 130 -3.90 2.02 11.46
N LEU A 131 -4.07 2.15 12.78
CA LEU A 131 -5.37 1.98 13.43
C LEU A 131 -6.37 3.04 12.97
N LYS A 132 -5.96 4.31 12.81
CA LYS A 132 -6.80 5.37 12.23
C LYS A 132 -7.15 5.08 10.77
N ALA A 133 -6.20 4.55 9.97
CA ALA A 133 -6.47 4.15 8.59
C ALA A 133 -7.46 2.98 8.53
N PHE A 134 -7.37 2.00 9.42
CA PHE A 134 -8.34 0.90 9.49
C PHE A 134 -9.72 1.38 9.93
N LYS A 135 -9.79 2.28 10.91
CA LYS A 135 -11.06 2.91 11.30
C LYS A 135 -11.71 3.61 10.11
N TRP A 136 -10.95 4.45 9.38
CA TRP A 136 -11.44 5.10 8.18
C TRP A 136 -11.92 4.09 7.12
N ARG A 137 -11.19 2.99 6.90
CA ARG A 137 -11.62 1.95 5.94
C ARG A 137 -12.95 1.33 6.30
N LEU A 138 -13.20 1.13 7.60
CA LEU A 138 -14.47 0.57 8.11
C LEU A 138 -15.60 1.61 8.01
N GLU A 139 -15.37 2.85 8.44
CA GLU A 139 -16.39 3.91 8.47
C GLU A 139 -16.77 4.38 7.05
N ASP A 140 -15.81 4.41 6.14
CA ASP A 140 -16.03 4.82 4.74
C ASP A 140 -16.38 3.64 3.83
N ASP A 141 -16.58 2.45 4.40
CA ASP A 141 -16.98 1.22 3.70
C ASP A 141 -16.17 0.97 2.41
N ILE A 142 -14.83 0.81 2.57
CA ILE A 142 -13.95 0.59 1.42
C ILE A 142 -14.24 -0.77 0.76
N GLU A 143 -14.74 -1.74 1.52
CA GLU A 143 -15.12 -3.04 0.99
C GLU A 143 -16.29 -2.95 0.01
N GLU A 144 -17.22 -2.00 0.21
CA GLU A 144 -18.29 -1.73 -0.75
C GLU A 144 -17.73 -1.38 -2.13
N VAL A 145 -16.73 -0.50 -2.17
CA VAL A 145 -16.11 -0.05 -3.44
C VAL A 145 -15.48 -1.23 -4.22
N LYS A 146 -15.03 -2.26 -3.51
CA LYS A 146 -14.47 -3.47 -4.12
C LYS A 146 -15.53 -4.50 -4.52
N SER A 147 -16.62 -4.61 -3.75
CA SER A 147 -17.62 -5.67 -3.91
C SER A 147 -18.81 -5.30 -4.80
N LYS A 148 -18.99 -4.02 -5.10
CA LYS A 148 -20.08 -3.52 -5.93
C LYS A 148 -19.65 -3.27 -7.36
N SER A 149 -20.53 -3.54 -8.31
CA SER A 149 -20.34 -3.18 -9.71
C SER A 149 -20.34 -1.66 -9.89
N GLU A 150 -19.79 -1.22 -11.01
CA GLU A 150 -19.74 0.20 -11.36
C GLU A 150 -21.15 0.81 -11.46
N ASP A 151 -22.14 0.04 -11.93
CA ASP A 151 -23.55 0.48 -12.01
C ASP A 151 -24.21 0.61 -10.63
N GLU A 152 -23.93 -0.36 -9.70
CA GLU A 152 -24.42 -0.26 -8.31
C GLU A 152 -23.79 0.94 -7.58
N LEU A 153 -22.49 1.22 -7.83
CA LEU A 153 -21.81 2.37 -7.27
C LEU A 153 -22.34 3.68 -7.84
N ASP A 154 -22.65 3.74 -9.14
CA ASP A 154 -23.22 4.94 -9.77
C ASP A 154 -24.65 5.23 -9.30
N ALA A 155 -25.44 4.16 -9.06
CA ALA A 155 -26.80 4.29 -8.50
C ALA A 155 -26.78 4.89 -7.08
N LYS A 156 -25.73 4.61 -6.28
CA LYS A 156 -25.55 5.15 -4.93
C LYS A 156 -24.84 6.50 -4.91
N TYR A 157 -23.84 6.68 -5.78
CA TYR A 157 -22.97 7.84 -5.85
C TYR A 157 -23.08 8.47 -7.24
N ARG A 158 -23.97 9.45 -7.40
CA ARG A 158 -24.27 10.09 -8.69
C ARG A 158 -23.02 10.61 -9.39
N GLY A 159 -22.74 10.08 -10.58
CA GLY A 159 -21.59 10.43 -11.42
C GLY A 159 -20.33 9.61 -11.15
N PHE A 160 -20.44 8.49 -10.42
CA PHE A 160 -19.32 7.56 -10.23
C PHE A 160 -18.85 6.97 -11.57
N ARG A 161 -19.78 6.39 -12.36
CA ARG A 161 -19.48 5.80 -13.67
C ARG A 161 -19.04 6.84 -14.70
N LEU A 162 -19.57 8.06 -14.63
CA LEU A 162 -19.17 9.18 -15.49
C LEU A 162 -17.65 9.41 -15.47
N GLN A 163 -16.99 9.23 -14.32
CA GLN A 163 -15.53 9.39 -14.19
C GLN A 163 -14.77 8.40 -15.07
N MET A 164 -15.28 7.18 -15.19
CA MET A 164 -14.69 6.13 -16.04
C MET A 164 -15.06 6.35 -17.51
N GLU A 165 -16.32 6.65 -17.82
CA GLU A 165 -16.78 6.88 -19.18
C GLU A 165 -15.99 7.98 -19.88
N MET A 166 -15.67 9.07 -19.18
CA MET A 166 -14.86 10.16 -19.72
C MET A 166 -13.35 9.92 -19.67
N GLY A 167 -12.89 8.83 -19.04
CA GLY A 167 -11.46 8.55 -18.88
C GLY A 167 -10.74 9.57 -18.00
N LYS A 168 -11.40 10.05 -16.92
CA LYS A 168 -10.80 11.03 -16.01
C LYS A 168 -9.54 10.50 -15.36
N SER A 169 -9.56 9.25 -14.92
CA SER A 169 -8.37 8.55 -14.41
C SER A 169 -8.42 7.08 -14.80
N PHE A 170 -7.27 6.56 -15.21
CA PHE A 170 -7.11 5.15 -15.58
C PHE A 170 -5.68 4.71 -15.34
N VAL A 171 -5.48 3.39 -15.21
CA VAL A 171 -4.16 2.76 -15.06
C VAL A 171 -3.76 2.18 -16.41
N HIS A 172 -2.56 2.49 -16.89
CA HIS A 172 -2.02 1.85 -18.09
C HIS A 172 -0.51 1.83 -18.07
N GLY A 173 0.06 0.65 -18.33
CA GLY A 173 1.49 0.44 -18.44
C GLY A 173 2.26 0.64 -17.14
N THR A 174 3.58 0.58 -17.28
CA THR A 174 4.52 0.76 -16.17
C THR A 174 5.55 1.84 -16.50
N ASP A 175 6.05 2.50 -15.46
CA ASP A 175 7.22 3.36 -15.60
C ASP A 175 8.53 2.54 -15.67
N LYS A 176 9.66 3.22 -15.83
CA LYS A 176 10.99 2.58 -15.94
C LYS A 176 11.42 1.77 -14.72
N LEU A 177 10.74 1.94 -13.57
CA LEU A 177 10.98 1.18 -12.35
C LEU A 177 9.93 0.08 -12.14
N GLY A 178 9.08 -0.21 -13.14
CA GLY A 178 8.03 -1.22 -13.08
C GLY A 178 6.80 -0.81 -12.27
N ARG A 179 6.65 0.47 -11.91
CA ARG A 179 5.50 0.98 -11.17
C ARG A 179 4.31 1.17 -12.10
N PRO A 180 3.10 0.69 -11.76
CA PRO A 180 1.91 0.99 -12.55
C PRO A 180 1.73 2.50 -12.72
N VAL A 181 1.36 2.94 -13.92
CA VAL A 181 1.15 4.35 -14.23
C VAL A 181 -0.32 4.68 -14.19
N VAL A 182 -0.70 5.63 -13.33
CA VAL A 182 -2.05 6.18 -13.23
C VAL A 182 -2.09 7.52 -13.94
N TYR A 183 -2.83 7.62 -15.03
CA TYR A 183 -3.06 8.87 -15.76
C TYR A 183 -4.29 9.56 -15.20
N ILE A 184 -4.19 10.86 -14.90
CA ILE A 184 -5.29 11.72 -14.43
C ILE A 184 -5.41 12.89 -15.40
N ASN A 185 -6.50 12.92 -16.20
CA ASN A 185 -6.80 13.96 -17.15
C ASN A 185 -7.53 15.12 -16.44
N VAL A 186 -6.80 16.09 -15.91
CA VAL A 186 -7.35 17.13 -15.03
C VAL A 186 -8.41 17.98 -15.70
N ARG A 187 -8.30 18.26 -17.00
CA ARG A 187 -9.31 19.00 -17.80
C ARG A 187 -10.70 18.36 -17.78
N MET A 188 -10.79 17.04 -17.53
CA MET A 188 -12.05 16.31 -17.48
C MET A 188 -12.79 16.50 -16.15
N HIS A 189 -12.15 17.12 -15.16
CA HIS A 189 -12.78 17.34 -13.87
C HIS A 189 -13.57 18.65 -13.87
N LYS A 190 -14.85 18.56 -13.53
CA LYS A 190 -15.72 19.68 -13.20
C LYS A 190 -16.48 19.36 -11.93
N PRO A 191 -16.33 20.15 -10.86
CA PRO A 191 -16.93 19.84 -9.56
C PRO A 191 -18.44 19.65 -9.57
N SER A 192 -19.17 20.31 -10.50
CA SER A 192 -20.63 20.24 -10.59
C SER A 192 -21.19 19.00 -11.31
N GLU A 193 -20.36 18.21 -11.99
CA GLU A 193 -20.83 17.08 -12.82
C GLU A 193 -21.08 15.79 -12.01
N GLN A 194 -20.54 15.71 -10.77
CA GLN A 194 -20.68 14.56 -9.89
C GLN A 194 -20.88 15.00 -8.45
N ASP A 195 -21.36 14.09 -7.60
CA ASP A 195 -21.34 14.31 -6.17
C ASP A 195 -19.89 14.23 -5.63
N PRO A 196 -19.49 15.07 -4.65
CA PRO A 196 -18.15 15.01 -4.09
C PRO A 196 -17.79 13.59 -3.59
N LYS A 197 -18.76 12.89 -2.98
CA LYS A 197 -18.55 11.52 -2.50
C LYS A 197 -18.34 10.52 -3.64
N ALA A 198 -18.96 10.73 -4.80
CA ALA A 198 -18.71 9.91 -5.98
C ALA A 198 -17.25 10.00 -6.46
N LEU A 199 -16.68 11.21 -6.44
CA LEU A 199 -15.29 11.42 -6.82
C LEU A 199 -14.31 10.81 -5.81
N GLU A 200 -14.60 10.92 -4.50
CA GLU A 200 -13.82 10.25 -3.45
C GLU A 200 -13.86 8.73 -3.63
N LYS A 201 -15.05 8.13 -3.80
CA LYS A 201 -15.22 6.69 -4.02
C LYS A 201 -14.55 6.21 -5.30
N PHE A 202 -14.63 6.98 -6.38
CA PHE A 202 -13.92 6.69 -7.63
C PHE A 202 -12.40 6.71 -7.42
N THR A 203 -11.88 7.65 -6.66
CA THR A 203 -10.45 7.73 -6.34
C THR A 203 -9.99 6.49 -5.57
N ILE A 204 -10.75 6.10 -4.55
CA ILE A 204 -10.50 4.86 -3.78
C ILE A 204 -10.56 3.65 -4.71
N TYR A 205 -11.55 3.58 -5.59
CA TYR A 205 -11.68 2.50 -6.58
C TYR A 205 -10.44 2.38 -7.47
N VAL A 206 -9.91 3.50 -7.96
CA VAL A 206 -8.67 3.51 -8.76
C VAL A 206 -7.47 3.07 -7.92
N MET A 207 -7.37 3.53 -6.67
CA MET A 207 -6.29 3.12 -5.76
C MET A 207 -6.35 1.62 -5.44
N GLU A 208 -7.52 1.09 -5.05
CA GLU A 208 -7.70 -0.33 -4.72
C GLU A 208 -7.53 -1.23 -5.95
N THR A 209 -7.84 -0.74 -7.15
CA THR A 209 -7.60 -1.44 -8.40
C THR A 209 -6.11 -1.41 -8.77
N GLY A 210 -5.47 -0.26 -8.67
CA GLY A 210 -4.04 -0.09 -8.96
C GLY A 210 -3.16 -0.95 -8.05
N ARG A 211 -3.56 -1.16 -6.79
CA ARG A 211 -2.84 -2.03 -5.85
C ARG A 211 -2.77 -3.49 -6.32
N LEU A 212 -3.80 -4.01 -7.01
CA LEU A 212 -3.76 -5.36 -7.58
C LEU A 212 -2.70 -5.51 -8.68
N MET A 213 -2.33 -4.40 -9.31
CA MET A 213 -1.38 -4.37 -10.44
C MET A 213 0.07 -4.21 -9.98
N ILE A 214 0.30 -3.91 -8.70
CA ILE A 214 1.65 -3.80 -8.14
C ILE A 214 2.27 -5.19 -8.00
N GLN A 215 3.47 -5.36 -8.56
CA GLN A 215 4.23 -6.60 -8.53
C GLN A 215 5.44 -6.46 -7.61
N PRO A 216 5.64 -7.36 -6.63
CA PRO A 216 6.88 -7.38 -5.87
C PRO A 216 8.12 -7.49 -6.81
N PRO A 217 9.23 -6.78 -6.55
CA PRO A 217 9.53 -5.99 -5.35
C PRO A 217 9.03 -4.54 -5.38
N VAL A 218 8.23 -4.15 -6.37
CA VAL A 218 7.64 -2.80 -6.45
C VAL A 218 6.54 -2.66 -5.41
N GLU A 219 6.50 -1.53 -4.69
CA GLU A 219 5.50 -1.24 -3.65
C GLU A 219 4.74 0.07 -3.91
N THR A 220 5.04 0.79 -5.00
CA THR A 220 4.53 2.14 -5.26
C THR A 220 3.98 2.28 -6.67
N ALA A 221 3.22 3.35 -6.91
CA ALA A 221 2.70 3.74 -8.22
C ALA A 221 3.34 5.03 -8.74
N CYS A 222 3.27 5.24 -10.05
CA CYS A 222 3.59 6.47 -10.75
C CYS A 222 2.27 7.18 -11.12
N LEU A 223 2.10 8.45 -10.77
CA LEU A 223 0.93 9.25 -11.09
C LEU A 223 1.29 10.34 -12.08
N ILE A 224 0.49 10.50 -13.14
CA ILE A 224 0.63 11.56 -14.14
C ILE A 224 -0.61 12.44 -14.08
N PHE A 225 -0.49 13.65 -13.53
CA PHE A 225 -1.51 14.68 -13.63
C PHE A 225 -1.31 15.43 -14.94
N ASP A 226 -2.07 15.06 -15.97
CA ASP A 226 -2.05 15.73 -17.26
C ASP A 226 -2.86 17.02 -17.17
N MET A 227 -2.13 18.16 -17.11
CA MET A 227 -2.69 19.50 -16.97
C MET A 227 -3.02 20.15 -18.33
N THR A 228 -2.87 19.41 -19.44
CA THR A 228 -3.20 19.91 -20.76
C THR A 228 -4.66 20.37 -20.82
N GLY A 229 -4.89 21.65 -21.09
CA GLY A 229 -6.23 22.24 -21.11
C GLY A 229 -6.81 22.55 -19.73
N PHE A 230 -6.03 22.51 -18.67
CA PHE A 230 -6.45 22.94 -17.34
C PHE A 230 -6.87 24.41 -17.32
N SER A 231 -7.96 24.67 -16.60
CA SER A 231 -8.43 26.01 -16.24
C SER A 231 -8.84 26.05 -14.78
N LEU A 232 -9.06 27.24 -14.21
CA LEU A 232 -9.51 27.36 -12.82
C LEU A 232 -10.88 26.70 -12.56
N ALA A 233 -11.69 26.49 -13.59
CA ALA A 233 -12.95 25.77 -13.49
C ALA A 233 -12.76 24.26 -13.18
N ASN A 234 -11.56 23.73 -13.37
CA ASN A 234 -11.20 22.35 -13.02
C ASN A 234 -10.66 22.23 -11.59
N MET A 235 -10.54 23.37 -10.86
CA MET A 235 -9.95 23.36 -9.53
C MET A 235 -10.97 23.00 -8.47
N ASP A 236 -10.65 21.99 -7.66
CA ASP A 236 -11.42 21.54 -6.50
C ASP A 236 -10.50 21.35 -5.31
N TYR A 237 -10.41 22.38 -4.47
CA TYR A 237 -9.53 22.34 -3.30
C TYR A 237 -9.91 21.28 -2.28
N ASN A 238 -11.21 20.98 -2.13
CA ASN A 238 -11.66 19.95 -1.19
C ASN A 238 -11.21 18.57 -1.66
N PHE A 239 -11.34 18.30 -2.95
CA PHE A 239 -10.87 17.06 -3.53
C PHE A 239 -9.34 16.94 -3.46
N VAL A 240 -8.59 18.00 -3.71
CA VAL A 240 -7.13 17.98 -3.56
C VAL A 240 -6.72 17.67 -2.12
N LYS A 241 -7.39 18.25 -1.12
CA LYS A 241 -7.14 17.92 0.30
C LYS A 241 -7.42 16.45 0.60
N PHE A 242 -8.50 15.90 0.04
CA PHE A 242 -8.80 14.47 0.16
C PHE A 242 -7.69 13.61 -0.46
N LEU A 243 -7.19 13.95 -1.65
CA LEU A 243 -6.06 13.26 -2.28
C LEU A 243 -4.79 13.31 -1.42
N VAL A 244 -4.46 14.48 -0.87
CA VAL A 244 -3.32 14.63 0.06
C VAL A 244 -3.51 13.72 1.26
N GLN A 245 -4.69 13.72 1.89
CA GLN A 245 -5.01 12.86 3.02
C GLN A 245 -4.89 11.37 2.68
N CYS A 246 -5.31 10.96 1.48
CA CYS A 246 -5.14 9.58 1.03
C CYS A 246 -3.67 9.16 1.07
N PHE A 247 -2.76 9.94 0.49
CA PHE A 247 -1.34 9.59 0.42
C PHE A 247 -0.61 9.74 1.76
N GLU A 248 -1.01 10.68 2.60
CA GLU A 248 -0.34 10.97 3.87
C GLU A 248 -0.86 10.13 5.04
N ALA A 249 -2.13 9.69 5.02
CA ALA A 249 -2.77 9.02 6.14
C ALA A 249 -3.28 7.61 5.84
N TYR A 250 -3.86 7.38 4.66
CA TYR A 250 -4.59 6.15 4.38
C TYR A 250 -3.81 5.14 3.53
N TYR A 251 -3.00 5.65 2.59
CA TYR A 251 -2.13 4.86 1.71
C TYR A 251 -0.68 5.39 1.77
N PRO A 252 -0.08 5.47 2.98
CA PRO A 252 1.26 6.03 3.10
C PRO A 252 2.27 5.20 2.32
N GLU A 253 3.34 5.85 1.85
CA GLU A 253 4.45 5.22 1.13
C GLU A 253 4.04 4.42 -0.12
N SER A 254 2.84 4.70 -0.69
CA SER A 254 2.35 4.10 -1.94
C SER A 254 2.66 4.96 -3.17
N LEU A 255 3.02 6.23 -3.01
CA LEU A 255 3.43 7.13 -4.07
C LEU A 255 4.92 6.98 -4.35
N GLY A 256 5.28 6.60 -5.58
CA GLY A 256 6.68 6.55 -6.04
C GLY A 256 7.13 7.84 -6.70
N VAL A 257 6.35 8.34 -7.64
CA VAL A 257 6.54 9.64 -8.29
C VAL A 257 5.18 10.20 -8.70
N LEU A 258 5.02 11.50 -8.59
CA LEU A 258 3.89 12.25 -9.11
C LEU A 258 4.42 13.26 -10.12
N VAL A 259 3.97 13.15 -11.37
CA VAL A 259 4.34 14.06 -12.45
C VAL A 259 3.19 15.03 -12.69
N ILE A 260 3.45 16.33 -12.55
CA ILE A 260 2.54 17.41 -12.98
C ILE A 260 2.97 17.82 -14.39
N HIS A 261 2.22 17.35 -15.39
CA HIS A 261 2.56 17.46 -16.80
C HIS A 261 1.87 18.66 -17.45
N LYS A 262 2.65 19.49 -18.15
CA LYS A 262 2.15 20.69 -18.90
C LYS A 262 1.30 21.63 -18.04
N ALA A 263 1.74 21.92 -16.81
CA ALA A 263 1.08 22.89 -15.96
C ALA A 263 1.05 24.29 -16.61
N PRO A 264 -0.13 24.89 -16.86
CA PRO A 264 -0.22 26.21 -17.44
C PRO A 264 0.16 27.31 -16.43
N PHE A 265 0.46 28.51 -16.91
CA PHE A 265 0.90 29.62 -16.04
C PHE A 265 -0.08 29.90 -14.88
N VAL A 266 -1.37 29.83 -15.13
CA VAL A 266 -2.42 30.06 -14.10
C VAL A 266 -2.35 29.04 -12.95
N PHE A 267 -1.79 27.86 -13.16
CA PHE A 267 -1.68 26.82 -12.13
C PHE A 267 -0.66 27.18 -11.04
N TRP A 268 0.35 28.01 -11.31
CA TRP A 268 1.37 28.34 -10.32
C TRP A 268 0.83 29.08 -9.09
N GLY A 269 -0.25 29.85 -9.24
CA GLY A 269 -0.95 30.46 -8.10
C GLY A 269 -1.65 29.41 -7.23
N VAL A 270 -2.27 28.41 -7.87
CA VAL A 270 -2.90 27.26 -7.21
C VAL A 270 -1.84 26.38 -6.53
N TRP A 271 -0.72 26.13 -7.22
CA TRP A 271 0.36 25.31 -6.69
C TRP A 271 0.91 25.80 -5.36
N LYS A 272 1.14 27.11 -5.20
CA LYS A 272 1.60 27.70 -3.94
C LYS A 272 0.71 27.39 -2.74
N ILE A 273 -0.60 27.24 -2.98
CA ILE A 273 -1.57 26.86 -1.95
C ILE A 273 -1.44 25.37 -1.64
N ILE A 274 -1.40 24.52 -2.68
CA ILE A 274 -1.30 23.06 -2.54
C ILE A 274 0.01 22.67 -1.87
N GLU A 275 1.13 23.25 -2.31
CA GLU A 275 2.47 22.96 -1.77
C GLU A 275 2.53 23.16 -0.27
N GLY A 276 1.81 24.18 0.28
CA GLY A 276 1.72 24.44 1.71
C GLY A 276 0.97 23.39 2.52
N TRP A 277 0.27 22.47 1.89
CA TRP A 277 -0.45 21.36 2.54
C TRP A 277 0.35 20.05 2.55
N LEU A 278 1.37 19.93 1.68
CA LEU A 278 2.08 18.67 1.46
C LEU A 278 3.13 18.39 2.54
N ASP A 279 3.15 17.14 3.00
CA ASP A 279 4.32 16.64 3.74
C ASP A 279 5.58 16.71 2.86
N PRO A 280 6.75 17.08 3.41
CA PRO A 280 8.01 17.17 2.66
C PRO A 280 8.38 15.89 1.89
N VAL A 281 8.03 14.70 2.41
CA VAL A 281 8.29 13.42 1.72
C VAL A 281 7.43 13.29 0.47
N VAL A 282 6.15 13.68 0.55
CA VAL A 282 5.25 13.69 -0.62
C VAL A 282 5.71 14.75 -1.63
N ALA A 283 6.01 15.97 -1.16
CA ALA A 283 6.49 17.05 -2.01
C ALA A 283 7.76 16.67 -2.79
N SER A 284 8.70 15.95 -2.16
CA SER A 284 9.94 15.49 -2.79
C SER A 284 9.74 14.50 -3.96
N LYS A 285 8.57 13.86 -4.02
CA LYS A 285 8.20 12.90 -5.08
C LYS A 285 7.53 13.57 -6.27
N ILE A 286 7.30 14.89 -6.23
CA ILE A 286 6.63 15.65 -7.29
C ILE A 286 7.64 16.17 -8.30
N LYS A 287 7.36 15.91 -9.58
CA LYS A 287 8.13 16.40 -10.72
C LYS A 287 7.23 17.20 -11.64
N PHE A 288 7.76 18.29 -12.18
CA PHE A 288 7.08 19.06 -13.23
C PHE A 288 7.71 18.74 -14.59
N THR A 289 6.86 18.47 -15.59
CA THR A 289 7.28 18.28 -16.97
C THR A 289 6.57 19.30 -17.86
N ARG A 290 7.33 19.92 -18.78
CA ARG A 290 6.87 21.01 -19.65
C ARG A 290 6.36 20.52 -20.99
N ASN A 291 6.88 19.42 -21.46
CA ASN A 291 6.57 18.82 -22.75
C ASN A 291 6.53 17.29 -22.67
N ASP A 292 5.99 16.66 -23.69
CA ASP A 292 5.77 15.21 -23.70
C ASP A 292 7.09 14.40 -23.69
N LYS A 293 8.18 14.97 -24.27
CA LYS A 293 9.48 14.30 -24.28
C LYS A 293 10.02 14.09 -22.89
N GLU A 294 9.77 15.03 -21.97
CA GLU A 294 10.20 14.89 -20.58
C GLU A 294 9.51 13.71 -19.86
N LEU A 295 8.34 13.25 -20.33
CA LEU A 295 7.70 12.03 -19.81
C LEU A 295 8.53 10.79 -20.10
N THR A 296 9.32 10.77 -21.19
CA THR A 296 10.19 9.64 -21.52
C THR A 296 11.36 9.49 -20.55
N GLU A 297 11.61 10.47 -19.68
CA GLU A 297 12.57 10.31 -18.56
C GLU A 297 12.01 9.37 -17.49
N VAL A 298 10.69 9.33 -17.32
CA VAL A 298 9.99 8.54 -16.30
C VAL A 298 9.47 7.22 -16.87
N ILE A 299 8.86 7.26 -18.07
CA ILE A 299 8.22 6.11 -18.73
C ILE A 299 9.02 5.76 -19.97
N ASP A 300 9.26 4.46 -20.24
CA ASP A 300 9.85 4.03 -21.48
C ASP A 300 8.99 4.44 -22.68
N ALA A 301 9.61 4.88 -23.77
CA ALA A 301 8.87 5.31 -24.95
C ALA A 301 7.91 4.23 -25.49
N ASN A 302 8.30 2.95 -25.40
CA ASN A 302 7.45 1.84 -25.81
C ASN A 302 6.24 1.58 -24.88
N HIS A 303 6.28 2.11 -23.67
CA HIS A 303 5.19 2.02 -22.69
C HIS A 303 4.37 3.31 -22.55
N LEU A 304 4.84 4.39 -23.19
CA LEU A 304 4.15 5.68 -23.17
C LEU A 304 3.13 5.75 -24.31
N PRO A 305 1.84 6.03 -24.03
CA PRO A 305 0.83 6.19 -25.08
C PRO A 305 1.23 7.24 -26.13
N ASN A 306 0.99 6.94 -27.39
CA ASN A 306 1.41 7.76 -28.53
C ASN A 306 0.65 9.11 -28.65
N LYS A 307 -0.35 9.34 -27.83
CA LYS A 307 -0.95 10.68 -27.65
C LYS A 307 0.05 11.69 -27.08
N TYR A 308 1.12 11.21 -26.42
CA TYR A 308 2.24 12.02 -25.95
C TYR A 308 3.39 11.94 -26.93
N GLU A 309 3.97 13.09 -27.33
CA GLU A 309 5.11 13.13 -28.27
C GLU A 309 6.30 12.29 -27.73
N GLY A 310 6.77 11.38 -28.55
CA GLY A 310 7.83 10.42 -28.19
C GLY A 310 7.32 9.08 -27.66
N GLY A 311 6.03 8.97 -27.35
CA GLY A 311 5.40 7.69 -27.02
C GLY A 311 5.14 6.83 -28.25
N LYS A 312 5.28 5.51 -28.11
CA LYS A 312 5.11 4.54 -29.21
C LYS A 312 3.95 3.59 -28.99
N ASP A 313 3.45 3.47 -27.76
CA ASP A 313 2.31 2.62 -27.46
C ASP A 313 1.02 3.22 -28.06
N LYS A 314 0.34 2.44 -28.88
CA LYS A 314 -0.93 2.84 -29.56
C LYS A 314 -2.16 2.77 -28.65
N TYR A 315 -1.96 2.53 -27.36
CA TYR A 315 -3.05 2.47 -26.40
C TYR A 315 -3.88 3.76 -26.40
N THR A 316 -5.18 3.58 -26.46
CA THR A 316 -6.16 4.65 -26.29
C THR A 316 -7.19 4.18 -25.28
N TYR A 317 -7.40 4.97 -24.22
CA TYR A 317 -8.40 4.64 -23.22
C TYR A 317 -9.79 4.54 -23.85
N LYS A 318 -10.49 3.46 -23.51
CA LYS A 318 -11.90 3.25 -23.86
C LYS A 318 -12.60 2.57 -22.69
N TYR A 319 -13.69 3.16 -22.22
CA TYR A 319 -14.51 2.52 -21.21
C TYR A 319 -15.28 1.35 -21.81
N THR A 320 -15.18 0.19 -21.17
CA THR A 320 -15.94 -1.01 -21.51
C THR A 320 -17.05 -1.16 -20.46
N PRO A 321 -18.35 -1.05 -20.85
CA PRO A 321 -19.47 -1.11 -19.91
C PRO A 321 -19.55 -2.45 -19.15
N VAL A 322 -20.24 -2.41 -18.02
CA VAL A 322 -20.59 -3.60 -17.23
C VAL A 322 -21.30 -4.64 -18.10
N VAL A 323 -20.92 -5.90 -17.98
CA VAL A 323 -21.50 -7.03 -18.71
C VAL A 323 -22.42 -7.81 -17.79
N SER A 324 -23.64 -8.11 -18.25
CA SER A 324 -24.60 -8.90 -17.48
C SER A 324 -23.99 -10.28 -17.12
N GLY A 325 -24.08 -10.64 -15.84
CA GLY A 325 -23.57 -11.92 -15.33
C GLY A 325 -22.07 -11.95 -15.02
N GLU A 326 -21.30 -10.88 -15.26
CA GLU A 326 -19.85 -10.87 -15.00
C GLU A 326 -19.48 -11.12 -13.53
N ASN A 327 -20.41 -10.85 -12.61
CA ASN A 327 -20.26 -11.09 -11.17
C ASN A 327 -21.02 -12.35 -10.69
N ASP A 328 -21.44 -13.27 -11.56
CA ASP A 328 -22.21 -14.46 -11.18
C ASP A 328 -21.45 -15.40 -10.25
N ARG A 329 -20.11 -15.32 -10.20
CA ARG A 329 -19.30 -16.05 -9.20
C ARG A 329 -19.64 -15.68 -7.76
N PHE A 330 -20.25 -14.53 -7.50
CA PHE A 330 -20.73 -14.17 -6.15
C PHE A 330 -21.85 -15.09 -5.65
N LYS A 331 -22.61 -15.72 -6.58
CA LYS A 331 -23.69 -16.66 -6.30
C LYS A 331 -23.18 -18.06 -5.94
N ASP A 332 -21.94 -18.38 -6.32
CA ASP A 332 -21.29 -19.66 -5.98
C ASP A 332 -20.73 -19.59 -4.55
N VAL A 333 -21.64 -19.70 -3.59
CA VAL A 333 -21.35 -19.59 -2.15
C VAL A 333 -20.46 -20.73 -1.66
N GLU A 334 -20.62 -21.93 -2.24
CA GLU A 334 -19.84 -23.12 -1.88
C GLU A 334 -18.35 -22.93 -2.21
N THR A 335 -18.04 -22.60 -3.46
CA THR A 335 -16.65 -22.34 -3.88
C THR A 335 -16.06 -21.15 -3.15
N LYS A 336 -16.82 -20.07 -2.97
CA LYS A 336 -16.39 -18.90 -2.20
C LYS A 336 -15.97 -19.28 -0.79
N ASN A 337 -16.82 -20.03 -0.06
CA ASN A 337 -16.54 -20.41 1.32
C ASN A 337 -15.31 -21.32 1.40
N ARG A 338 -15.17 -22.30 0.51
CA ARG A 338 -14.00 -23.18 0.44
C ARG A 338 -12.71 -22.37 0.21
N LEU A 339 -12.69 -21.45 -0.76
CA LEU A 339 -11.53 -20.60 -1.04
C LEU A 339 -11.22 -19.63 0.11
N LEU A 340 -12.26 -19.12 0.78
CA LEU A 340 -12.10 -18.27 1.94
C LEU A 340 -11.49 -19.04 3.12
N ASP A 341 -11.89 -20.29 3.33
CA ASP A 341 -11.34 -21.15 4.39
C ASP A 341 -9.90 -21.57 4.07
N GLU A 342 -9.58 -21.86 2.80
CA GLU A 342 -8.19 -22.08 2.36
C GLU A 342 -7.31 -20.86 2.66
N TRP A 343 -7.75 -19.66 2.26
CA TRP A 343 -7.02 -18.41 2.50
C TRP A 343 -6.86 -18.15 4.01
N LYS A 344 -7.92 -18.31 4.80
CA LYS A 344 -7.86 -18.16 6.26
C LYS A 344 -6.91 -19.18 6.90
N GLY A 345 -6.88 -20.42 6.41
CA GLY A 345 -5.96 -21.43 6.92
C GLY A 345 -4.49 -21.03 6.76
N ILE A 346 -4.12 -20.42 5.62
CA ILE A 346 -2.77 -19.93 5.37
C ILE A 346 -2.52 -18.69 6.24
N LEU A 347 -3.50 -17.79 6.37
CA LEU A 347 -3.45 -16.61 7.23
C LEU A 347 -3.13 -16.98 8.68
N TRP A 348 -3.85 -17.95 9.25
CA TRP A 348 -3.61 -18.39 10.64
C TRP A 348 -2.23 -19.00 10.82
N LYS A 349 -1.73 -19.74 9.83
CA LYS A 349 -0.35 -20.25 9.84
C LYS A 349 0.65 -19.09 9.83
N PHE A 350 0.44 -18.09 8.97
CA PHE A 350 1.31 -16.90 8.91
C PHE A 350 1.34 -16.15 10.27
N GLU A 351 0.17 -15.95 10.91
CA GLU A 351 0.14 -15.31 12.23
C GLU A 351 0.86 -16.15 13.29
N ALA A 352 0.68 -17.48 13.30
CA ALA A 352 1.34 -18.37 14.24
C ALA A 352 2.88 -18.31 14.08
N VAL A 353 3.37 -18.43 12.85
CA VAL A 353 4.81 -18.33 12.55
C VAL A 353 5.34 -16.90 12.82
N THR A 354 4.49 -15.88 12.65
CA THR A 354 4.85 -14.50 13.02
C THR A 354 4.97 -14.33 14.54
N LYS A 355 4.09 -14.93 15.35
CA LYS A 355 4.21 -14.95 16.81
C LYS A 355 5.50 -15.66 17.24
N GLU A 356 5.87 -16.77 16.58
CA GLU A 356 7.14 -17.46 16.80
C GLU A 356 8.33 -16.56 16.42
N TRP A 357 8.28 -15.89 15.27
CA TRP A 357 9.32 -14.97 14.81
C TRP A 357 9.55 -13.78 15.77
N ILE A 358 8.47 -13.23 16.34
CA ILE A 358 8.57 -12.16 17.35
C ILE A 358 9.38 -12.62 18.55
N GLN A 359 9.19 -13.88 19.00
CA GLN A 359 9.90 -14.46 20.15
C GLN A 359 11.31 -14.94 19.80
N ALA A 360 11.63 -15.10 18.51
CA ALA A 360 12.93 -15.56 18.06
C ALA A 360 13.99 -14.49 18.32
N GLY A 361 14.85 -14.77 19.27
CA GLY A 361 15.96 -13.94 19.70
C GLY A 361 17.10 -14.80 20.19
N GLY A 362 17.53 -15.72 19.35
CA GLY A 362 18.40 -16.81 19.73
C GLY A 362 17.69 -18.14 19.47
N LYS A 363 17.79 -19.11 20.35
CA LYS A 363 16.98 -20.34 20.24
C LYS A 363 15.59 -20.07 20.83
N ASN A 364 14.56 -20.12 20.00
CA ASN A 364 13.17 -20.08 20.44
C ASN A 364 12.75 -21.45 21.09
N ALA A 365 11.56 -21.50 21.66
CA ALA A 365 11.02 -22.71 22.28
C ALA A 365 10.90 -23.90 21.31
N SER A 366 10.81 -23.65 19.97
CA SER A 366 10.76 -24.69 18.94
C SER A 366 12.15 -25.17 18.50
N GLY A 367 13.23 -24.51 18.92
CA GLY A 367 14.61 -24.83 18.52
C GLY A 367 14.97 -24.44 17.08
N ARG A 368 14.09 -23.71 16.37
CA ARG A 368 14.29 -23.23 14.99
C ARG A 368 15.14 -21.94 14.99
N SER A 369 15.93 -21.76 13.95
CA SER A 369 16.65 -20.50 13.73
C SER A 369 15.70 -19.39 13.23
N GLU A 370 16.10 -18.13 13.40
CA GLU A 370 15.31 -17.00 12.91
C GLU A 370 15.20 -17.02 11.38
N GLU A 371 16.27 -17.45 10.69
CA GLU A 371 16.32 -17.59 9.24
C GLU A 371 15.32 -18.63 8.72
N GLU A 372 15.18 -19.78 9.41
CA GLU A 372 14.20 -20.81 9.06
C GLU A 372 12.77 -20.29 9.20
N ILE A 373 12.49 -19.53 10.26
CA ILE A 373 11.17 -18.92 10.50
C ILE A 373 10.87 -17.84 9.43
N GLU A 374 11.86 -17.00 9.09
CA GLU A 374 11.71 -15.98 8.04
C GLU A 374 11.48 -16.62 6.66
N ALA A 375 12.17 -17.69 6.33
CA ALA A 375 11.97 -18.43 5.09
C ALA A 375 10.54 -19.00 5.01
N GLU A 376 10.01 -19.55 6.09
CA GLU A 376 8.62 -20.03 6.14
C GLU A 376 7.61 -18.88 6.02
N ARG A 377 7.83 -17.74 6.71
CA ARG A 377 6.98 -16.55 6.58
C ARG A 377 6.94 -16.07 5.13
N LEU A 378 8.07 -16.06 4.44
CA LEU A 378 8.15 -15.68 3.03
C LEU A 378 7.37 -16.66 2.12
N SER A 379 7.45 -17.97 2.39
CA SER A 379 6.67 -18.99 1.66
C SER A 379 5.17 -18.77 1.86
N LEU A 380 4.74 -18.64 3.12
CA LEU A 380 3.33 -18.41 3.47
C LEU A 380 2.79 -17.10 2.86
N ALA A 381 3.60 -16.04 2.79
CA ALA A 381 3.19 -14.80 2.14
C ALA A 381 2.94 -14.98 0.63
N LYS A 382 3.74 -15.81 -0.05
CA LYS A 382 3.49 -16.16 -1.47
C LYS A 382 2.22 -17.00 -1.62
N GLU A 383 2.02 -17.97 -0.72
CA GLU A 383 0.81 -18.79 -0.71
C GLU A 383 -0.45 -17.94 -0.44
N LEU A 384 -0.38 -16.98 0.49
CA LEU A 384 -1.46 -16.01 0.76
C LEU A 384 -1.82 -15.20 -0.49
N ARG A 385 -0.81 -14.73 -1.25
CA ARG A 385 -1.03 -14.01 -2.50
C ARG A 385 -1.79 -14.88 -3.51
N VAL A 386 -1.33 -16.10 -3.76
CA VAL A 386 -1.98 -17.01 -4.71
C VAL A 386 -3.42 -17.34 -4.25
N ALA A 387 -3.61 -17.63 -2.97
CA ALA A 387 -4.94 -17.93 -2.41
C ALA A 387 -5.88 -16.71 -2.51
N TYR A 388 -5.36 -15.49 -2.27
CA TYR A 388 -6.14 -14.27 -2.43
C TYR A 388 -6.61 -14.08 -3.88
N PHE A 389 -5.75 -14.24 -4.89
CA PHE A 389 -6.14 -14.07 -6.29
C PHE A 389 -7.07 -15.16 -6.81
N LYS A 390 -7.06 -16.36 -6.21
CA LYS A 390 -8.10 -17.38 -6.46
C LYS A 390 -9.45 -16.97 -5.87
N LEU A 391 -9.45 -16.37 -4.68
CA LEU A 391 -10.64 -15.91 -3.98
C LEU A 391 -11.22 -14.61 -4.57
N ASP A 392 -10.37 -13.70 -5.07
CA ASP A 392 -10.76 -12.36 -5.55
C ASP A 392 -11.98 -12.36 -6.49
N PRO A 393 -12.11 -13.26 -7.50
CA PRO A 393 -13.27 -13.31 -8.37
C PRO A 393 -14.62 -13.60 -7.68
N TYR A 394 -14.60 -14.07 -6.44
CA TYR A 394 -15.77 -14.41 -5.65
C TYR A 394 -16.14 -13.36 -4.60
N ILE A 395 -15.28 -12.34 -4.41
CA ILE A 395 -15.45 -11.28 -3.41
C ILE A 395 -15.31 -9.87 -3.96
N ARG A 396 -14.69 -9.73 -5.15
CA ARG A 396 -14.49 -8.44 -5.83
C ARG A 396 -15.30 -8.39 -7.11
N ALA A 397 -16.06 -7.31 -7.30
CA ALA A 397 -16.75 -7.06 -8.55
C ALA A 397 -15.76 -6.87 -9.72
N ARG A 398 -16.13 -7.38 -10.88
CA ARG A 398 -15.37 -7.18 -12.11
C ARG A 398 -15.39 -5.70 -12.49
N ASN A 399 -14.30 -5.22 -13.01
CA ASN A 399 -14.14 -3.85 -13.48
C ASN A 399 -13.60 -3.84 -14.92
N LEU A 400 -13.44 -2.68 -15.50
CA LEU A 400 -12.99 -2.52 -16.88
C LEU A 400 -11.70 -3.31 -17.22
N TYR A 401 -10.76 -3.45 -16.27
CA TYR A 401 -9.52 -4.24 -16.47
C TYR A 401 -9.76 -5.76 -16.51
N HIS A 402 -10.86 -6.22 -15.94
CA HIS A 402 -11.26 -7.61 -16.03
C HIS A 402 -12.06 -7.92 -17.31
N ARG A 403 -12.56 -6.88 -18.00
CA ARG A 403 -13.37 -6.98 -19.24
C ARG A 403 -12.54 -6.91 -20.53
N GLY A 404 -11.26 -7.27 -20.46
CA GLY A 404 -10.38 -7.34 -21.62
C GLY A 404 -9.41 -6.21 -21.77
N GLU A 405 -9.40 -5.28 -20.82
CA GLU A 405 -8.41 -4.23 -20.76
C GLU A 405 -7.09 -4.71 -20.11
N GLN A 406 -6.03 -3.97 -20.32
CA GLN A 406 -4.71 -4.24 -19.76
C GLN A 406 -4.57 -3.66 -18.34
N PRO A 407 -3.92 -4.32 -17.38
CA PRO A 407 -3.20 -5.59 -17.51
C PRO A 407 -4.09 -6.82 -17.37
N VAL A 408 -3.61 -7.95 -17.89
CA VAL A 408 -4.23 -9.25 -17.59
C VAL A 408 -3.73 -9.73 -16.23
N LEU A 409 -4.63 -9.83 -15.26
CA LEU A 409 -4.33 -10.36 -13.92
C LEU A 409 -4.39 -11.90 -13.97
N GLN A 410 -3.28 -12.54 -13.57
CA GLN A 410 -3.17 -13.99 -13.51
C GLN A 410 -3.67 -14.55 -12.17
N ALA A 411 -3.98 -15.85 -12.15
CA ALA A 411 -4.45 -16.52 -10.93
C ALA A 411 -3.41 -16.59 -9.81
N ASP A 412 -2.14 -16.37 -10.11
CA ASP A 412 -1.04 -16.27 -9.14
C ASP A 412 -0.79 -14.83 -8.66
N GLY A 413 -1.61 -13.88 -9.16
CA GLY A 413 -1.49 -12.47 -8.84
C GLY A 413 -0.44 -11.72 -9.66
N THR A 414 0.11 -12.32 -10.72
CA THR A 414 0.96 -11.59 -11.67
C THR A 414 0.11 -10.74 -12.60
N SER A 415 0.65 -9.59 -13.04
CA SER A 415 0.03 -8.69 -14.01
C SER A 415 0.85 -8.67 -15.28
N ILE A 416 0.20 -8.96 -16.39
CA ILE A 416 0.84 -8.93 -17.71
C ILE A 416 0.36 -7.69 -18.46
N TRP A 417 1.30 -6.82 -18.81
CA TRP A 417 1.06 -5.67 -19.66
C TRP A 417 1.39 -5.99 -21.11
N THR A 418 0.50 -5.64 -22.03
CA THR A 418 0.75 -5.69 -23.46
C THR A 418 0.79 -4.27 -24.01
N TYR A 419 1.85 -3.93 -24.72
CA TYR A 419 2.02 -2.63 -25.36
C TYR A 419 1.79 -2.78 -26.86
N ASN A 420 0.94 -1.94 -27.42
CA ASN A 420 0.57 -1.96 -28.81
C ASN A 420 1.52 -1.08 -29.66
N ASN A 421 2.79 -1.48 -29.74
CA ASN A 421 3.84 -0.77 -30.49
C ASN A 421 3.67 -0.88 -32.01
#